data_a7ae1275772216efae2f8fd247b0b900
#
_entry.id   a7ae1275772216efae2f8fd247b0b900
#
_cell.length_a   1.000
_cell.length_b   1.000
_cell.length_c   1.000
_cell.angle_alpha   90.00
_cell.angle_beta   90.00
_cell.angle_gamma   90.00
#
_symmetry.space_group_name_H-M   'P 1'
#
loop_
_entity.id
_entity.type
_entity.pdbx_description
1 polymer ?
#
loop_
_entity_poly.entity_id
_entity_poly.type
_entity_poly.pdbx_seq_one_letter_code
_entity_poly.pdbx_strand_id
1 'polypeptide(L)'
;MAHPNEVLVRESFAAFGRGDVAAAQKYWTDDIRYHVPGRGPVAGDYEGQEQMLGQSARTFELTGGTFSAELHDTLANDKHAVVMLTIHAERAGKKLNENVVLVYHFRDGKIAEVWNHPADQYAIDEFWS
;
A
#
# COMPACT_ATOMS: atom_id res chain seq x y z
N MET A 1 11.40 -18.98 -12.18
CA MET A 1 10.33 -19.14 -11.20
C MET A 1 10.30 -17.95 -10.28
N ALA A 2 9.10 -17.50 -9.93
CA ALA A 2 8.96 -16.38 -9.00
C ALA A 2 9.36 -16.81 -7.57
N HIS A 3 10.02 -15.92 -6.86
CA HIS A 3 10.33 -16.14 -5.45
C HIS A 3 9.03 -16.29 -4.64
N PRO A 4 8.97 -17.16 -3.59
CA PRO A 4 7.75 -17.31 -2.77
C PRO A 4 7.22 -16.02 -2.20
N ASN A 5 8.08 -15.08 -1.79
CA ASN A 5 7.67 -13.78 -1.28
C ASN A 5 7.09 -12.87 -2.38
N GLU A 6 7.53 -13.02 -3.62
CA GLU A 6 6.91 -12.34 -4.75
C GLU A 6 5.47 -12.84 -4.96
N VAL A 7 5.28 -14.14 -4.93
CA VAL A 7 3.95 -14.74 -5.04
C VAL A 7 3.05 -14.28 -3.91
N LEU A 8 3.57 -14.28 -2.68
CA LEU A 8 2.84 -13.84 -1.49
C LEU A 8 2.35 -12.39 -1.64
N VAL A 9 3.23 -11.49 -2.10
CA VAL A 9 2.89 -10.08 -2.29
C VAL A 9 1.80 -9.92 -3.34
N ARG A 10 1.94 -10.63 -4.48
CA ARG A 10 0.92 -10.57 -5.54
C ARG A 10 -0.44 -11.08 -5.06
N GLU A 11 -0.46 -12.15 -4.31
CA GLU A 11 -1.71 -12.72 -3.75
C GLU A 11 -2.34 -11.79 -2.73
N SER A 12 -1.54 -11.21 -1.83
CA SER A 12 -2.00 -10.25 -0.83
C SER A 12 -2.60 -9.01 -1.51
N PHE A 13 -1.92 -8.50 -2.52
CA PHE A 13 -2.37 -7.34 -3.28
C PHE A 13 -3.68 -7.63 -4.02
N ALA A 14 -3.78 -8.79 -4.65
CA ALA A 14 -4.98 -9.22 -5.37
C ALA A 14 -6.18 -9.39 -4.41
N ALA A 15 -5.97 -9.98 -3.24
CA ALA A 15 -7.01 -10.16 -2.23
C ALA A 15 -7.54 -8.80 -1.76
N PHE A 16 -6.66 -7.88 -1.47
CA PHE A 16 -7.05 -6.53 -1.06
C PHE A 16 -7.81 -5.80 -2.17
N GLY A 17 -7.36 -5.94 -3.41
CA GLY A 17 -7.99 -5.30 -4.58
C GLY A 17 -9.40 -5.80 -4.88
N ARG A 18 -9.73 -7.06 -4.54
CA ARG A 18 -11.12 -7.57 -4.67
C ARG A 18 -11.96 -7.34 -3.41
N GLY A 19 -11.44 -6.61 -2.43
CA GLY A 19 -12.15 -6.32 -1.19
C GLY A 19 -12.16 -7.46 -0.18
N ASP A 20 -11.36 -8.51 -0.41
CA ASP A 20 -11.25 -9.64 0.52
C ASP A 20 -10.19 -9.33 1.58
N VAL A 21 -10.57 -8.48 2.52
CA VAL A 21 -9.69 -8.00 3.58
C VAL A 21 -9.22 -9.16 4.47
N ALA A 22 -10.11 -10.08 4.79
CA ALA A 22 -9.76 -11.23 5.63
C ALA A 22 -8.66 -12.09 4.99
N ALA A 23 -8.73 -12.30 3.68
CA ALA A 23 -7.69 -13.02 2.95
C ALA A 23 -6.36 -12.25 2.95
N ALA A 24 -6.41 -10.93 2.75
CA ALA A 24 -5.20 -10.10 2.77
C ALA A 24 -4.51 -10.10 4.14
N GLN A 25 -5.30 -10.06 5.22
CA GLN A 25 -4.76 -10.06 6.59
C GLN A 25 -3.94 -11.30 6.93
N LYS A 26 -4.20 -12.43 6.28
CA LYS A 26 -3.43 -13.67 6.51
C LYS A 26 -1.97 -13.54 6.12
N TYR A 27 -1.64 -12.59 5.24
CA TYR A 27 -0.28 -12.36 4.77
C TYR A 27 0.48 -11.36 5.66
N TRP A 28 -0.18 -10.75 6.65
CA TRP A 28 0.38 -9.70 7.50
C TRP A 28 0.68 -10.24 8.90
N THR A 29 1.75 -9.74 9.51
CA THR A 29 1.94 -9.96 10.96
C THR A 29 0.91 -9.14 11.73
N ASP A 30 0.62 -9.55 12.98
CA ASP A 30 -0.35 -8.82 13.83
C ASP A 30 0.13 -7.39 14.12
N ASP A 31 1.43 -7.21 14.23
CA ASP A 31 2.08 -5.92 14.53
C ASP A 31 2.63 -5.22 13.28
N ILE A 32 2.10 -5.52 12.12
CA ILE A 32 2.53 -4.88 10.86
C ILE A 32 2.63 -3.36 11.01
N ARG A 33 3.64 -2.77 10.40
CA ARG A 33 3.84 -1.32 10.37
C ARG A 33 3.77 -0.81 8.96
N TYR A 34 3.13 0.35 8.78
CA TYR A 34 3.01 0.99 7.48
C TYR A 34 3.39 2.47 7.61
N HIS A 35 4.35 2.90 6.80
CA HIS A 35 4.88 4.27 6.81
C HIS A 35 4.48 4.98 5.53
N VAL A 36 3.66 6.01 5.66
CA VAL A 36 3.17 6.81 4.54
C VAL A 36 3.70 8.23 4.71
N PRO A 37 4.61 8.68 3.81
CA PRO A 37 5.19 10.01 3.91
C PRO A 37 4.21 11.08 3.48
N GLY A 38 4.55 12.34 3.77
CA GLY A 38 3.81 13.49 3.30
C GLY A 38 3.09 14.24 4.40
N ARG A 39 2.25 15.17 3.98
CA ARG A 39 1.54 16.10 4.86
C ARG A 39 0.03 15.95 4.82
N GLY A 40 -0.47 15.04 4.01
CA GLY A 40 -1.90 14.85 3.84
C GLY A 40 -2.57 14.10 5.00
N PRO A 41 -3.90 13.98 4.96
CA PRO A 41 -4.66 13.38 6.04
C PRO A 41 -4.46 11.87 6.20
N VAL A 42 -3.88 11.21 5.20
CA VAL A 42 -3.60 9.77 5.24
C VAL A 42 -2.12 9.46 5.45
N ALA A 43 -1.27 10.49 5.56
CA ALA A 43 0.13 10.33 5.89
C ALA A 43 0.29 9.96 7.37
N GLY A 44 1.38 9.27 7.70
CA GLY A 44 1.71 8.91 9.07
C GLY A 44 2.32 7.53 9.19
N ASP A 45 2.59 7.15 10.42
CA ASP A 45 3.07 5.82 10.78
C ASP A 45 1.93 5.05 11.42
N TYR A 46 1.60 3.90 10.82
CA TYR A 46 0.50 3.06 11.27
C TYR A 46 1.06 1.78 11.85
N GLU A 47 0.51 1.34 12.97
CA GLU A 47 0.99 0.18 13.69
C GLU A 47 -0.17 -0.76 13.98
N GLY A 48 0.00 -2.02 13.58
CA GLY A 48 -1.00 -3.07 13.72
C GLY A 48 -1.99 -3.12 12.56
N GLN A 49 -2.65 -4.26 12.41
CA GLN A 49 -3.57 -4.49 11.29
C GLN A 49 -4.76 -3.55 11.31
N GLU A 50 -5.28 -3.24 12.48
CA GLU A 50 -6.43 -2.34 12.61
C GLU A 50 -6.12 -0.93 12.09
N GLN A 51 -4.97 -0.38 12.48
CA GLN A 51 -4.56 0.94 12.00
C GLN A 51 -4.27 0.95 10.51
N MET A 52 -3.65 -0.12 9.99
CA MET A 52 -3.39 -0.24 8.57
C MET A 52 -4.68 -0.29 7.76
N LEU A 53 -5.67 -1.03 8.21
CA LEU A 53 -6.99 -1.08 7.58
C LEU A 53 -7.72 0.26 7.69
N GLY A 54 -7.58 0.94 8.82
CA GLY A 54 -8.15 2.27 9.01
C GLY A 54 -7.59 3.30 8.04
N GLN A 55 -6.28 3.26 7.80
CA GLN A 55 -5.65 4.14 6.82
C GLN A 55 -6.20 3.88 5.42
N SER A 56 -6.30 2.61 5.03
CA SER A 56 -6.84 2.23 3.72
C SER A 56 -8.31 2.65 3.56
N ALA A 57 -9.12 2.44 4.57
CA ALA A 57 -10.53 2.82 4.57
C ALA A 57 -10.69 4.35 4.46
N ARG A 58 -9.87 5.10 5.20
CA ARG A 58 -9.89 6.56 5.14
C ARG A 58 -9.46 7.08 3.78
N THR A 59 -8.41 6.50 3.20
CA THR A 59 -7.96 6.85 1.84
C THR A 59 -9.10 6.66 0.83
N PHE A 60 -9.79 5.54 0.91
CA PHE A 60 -10.90 5.24 0.01
C PHE A 60 -12.08 6.20 0.23
N GLU A 61 -12.43 6.47 1.48
CA GLU A 61 -13.50 7.39 1.84
C GLU A 61 -13.22 8.82 1.35
N LEU A 62 -12.02 9.34 1.62
CA LEU A 62 -11.65 10.71 1.26
C LEU A 62 -11.55 10.92 -0.26
N THR A 63 -11.38 9.87 -1.03
CA THR A 63 -11.38 9.93 -2.50
C THR A 63 -12.72 9.55 -3.11
N GLY A 64 -13.76 9.42 -2.30
CA GLY A 64 -15.10 9.06 -2.78
C GLY A 64 -15.15 7.72 -3.47
N GLY A 65 -14.31 6.78 -3.06
CA GLY A 65 -14.23 5.45 -3.65
C GLY A 65 -13.45 5.39 -4.96
N THR A 66 -12.79 6.47 -5.38
CA THR A 66 -12.06 6.51 -6.66
C THR A 66 -10.64 5.98 -6.57
N PHE A 67 -10.10 5.81 -5.35
CA PHE A 67 -8.73 5.33 -5.19
C PHE A 67 -8.57 3.93 -5.75
N SER A 68 -7.57 3.75 -6.61
CA SER A 68 -7.20 2.45 -7.14
C SER A 68 -5.69 2.36 -7.29
N ALA A 69 -5.17 1.15 -7.27
CA ALA A 69 -3.75 0.89 -7.45
C ALA A 69 -3.57 -0.26 -8.43
N GLU A 70 -2.72 -0.06 -9.42
CA GLU A 70 -2.35 -1.08 -10.38
C GLU A 70 -0.96 -1.59 -10.07
N LEU A 71 -0.84 -2.90 -9.90
CA LEU A 71 0.46 -3.54 -9.73
C LEU A 71 1.16 -3.62 -11.08
N HIS A 72 2.29 -2.94 -11.21
CA HIS A 72 3.10 -2.96 -12.42
C HIS A 72 4.07 -4.14 -12.40
N ASP A 73 4.84 -4.27 -11.31
CA ASP A 73 5.81 -5.36 -11.13
C ASP A 73 6.19 -5.50 -9.67
N THR A 74 6.79 -6.61 -9.31
CA THR A 74 7.34 -6.82 -7.99
C THR A 74 8.58 -7.71 -8.06
N LEU A 75 9.54 -7.41 -7.17
CA LEU A 75 10.80 -8.13 -7.02
C LEU A 75 10.94 -8.52 -5.55
N ALA A 76 11.40 -9.71 -5.28
CA ALA A 76 11.52 -10.16 -3.90
C ALA A 76 12.70 -11.08 -3.66
N ASN A 77 13.18 -11.08 -2.43
CA ASN A 77 14.10 -12.05 -1.89
C ASN A 77 13.56 -12.57 -0.55
N ASP A 78 14.38 -13.27 0.23
CA ASP A 78 13.94 -13.88 1.48
C ASP A 78 13.47 -12.86 2.52
N LYS A 79 13.95 -11.63 2.47
CA LYS A 79 13.72 -10.62 3.51
C LYS A 79 12.92 -9.42 3.03
N HIS A 80 12.97 -9.11 1.74
CA HIS A 80 12.42 -7.86 1.20
C HIS A 80 11.65 -8.09 -0.08
N ALA A 81 10.70 -7.20 -0.34
CA ALA A 81 10.10 -7.06 -1.66
C ALA A 81 10.04 -5.58 -2.03
N VAL A 82 10.13 -5.32 -3.32
CA VAL A 82 9.88 -4.00 -3.92
C VAL A 82 8.68 -4.15 -4.83
N VAL A 83 7.67 -3.32 -4.61
CA VAL A 83 6.40 -3.38 -5.34
C VAL A 83 6.22 -2.07 -6.08
N MET A 84 6.10 -2.15 -7.40
CA MET A 84 5.91 -0.97 -8.26
C MET A 84 4.44 -0.84 -8.60
N LEU A 85 3.84 0.29 -8.20
CA LEU A 85 2.42 0.57 -8.39
C LEU A 85 2.23 1.85 -9.20
N THR A 86 1.08 1.94 -9.85
CA THR A 86 0.52 3.21 -10.31
C THR A 86 -0.78 3.43 -9.55
N ILE A 87 -0.90 4.55 -8.84
CA ILE A 87 -2.10 4.89 -8.10
C ILE A 87 -2.91 5.94 -8.85
N HIS A 88 -4.23 5.82 -8.74
CA HIS A 88 -5.20 6.74 -9.35
C HIS A 88 -6.23 7.12 -8.30
N ALA A 89 -6.60 8.40 -8.26
CA ALA A 89 -7.64 8.88 -7.36
C ALA A 89 -8.16 10.24 -7.82
N GLU A 90 -9.35 10.60 -7.33
CA GLU A 90 -9.93 11.92 -7.55
C GLU A 90 -10.46 12.45 -6.22
N ARG A 91 -10.28 13.75 -6.00
CA ARG A 91 -10.74 14.43 -4.78
C ARG A 91 -10.80 15.92 -4.99
N ALA A 92 -11.94 16.53 -4.67
CA ALA A 92 -12.11 17.98 -4.70
C ALA A 92 -11.69 18.61 -6.05
N GLY A 93 -12.06 17.97 -7.16
CA GLY A 93 -11.72 18.43 -8.52
C GLY A 93 -10.28 18.16 -8.94
N LYS A 94 -9.48 17.52 -8.09
CA LYS A 94 -8.09 17.14 -8.39
C LYS A 94 -8.03 15.69 -8.80
N LYS A 95 -7.07 15.38 -9.67
CA LYS A 95 -6.77 14.00 -10.09
C LYS A 95 -5.36 13.64 -9.69
N LEU A 96 -5.20 12.41 -9.19
CA LEU A 96 -3.91 11.84 -8.90
C LEU A 96 -3.65 10.67 -9.84
N ASN A 97 -2.47 10.66 -10.44
CA ASN A 97 -1.98 9.59 -11.28
C ASN A 97 -0.47 9.52 -11.05
N GLU A 98 -0.04 8.66 -10.14
CA GLU A 98 1.32 8.70 -9.64
C GLU A 98 1.92 7.31 -9.52
N ASN A 99 3.21 7.22 -9.81
CA ASN A 99 3.98 6.00 -9.57
C ASN A 99 4.45 5.97 -8.12
N VAL A 100 4.27 4.82 -7.48
CA VAL A 100 4.65 4.60 -6.09
C VAL A 100 5.40 3.29 -5.98
N VAL A 101 6.46 3.29 -5.19
CA VAL A 101 7.18 2.07 -4.84
C VAL A 101 6.93 1.76 -3.38
N LEU A 102 6.47 0.54 -3.10
CA LEU A 102 6.37 0.04 -1.73
C LEU A 102 7.56 -0.88 -1.46
N VAL A 103 8.18 -0.71 -0.30
CA VAL A 103 9.24 -1.60 0.17
C VAL A 103 8.68 -2.40 1.33
N TYR A 104 8.76 -3.73 1.23
CA TYR A 104 8.24 -4.66 2.22
C TYR A 104 9.37 -5.36 2.94
N HIS A 105 9.22 -5.52 4.27
CA HIS A 105 10.03 -6.43 5.07
C HIS A 105 9.19 -7.62 5.52
N PHE A 106 9.77 -8.80 5.46
CA PHE A 106 9.12 -10.04 5.88
C PHE A 106 9.66 -10.52 7.22
N ARG A 107 8.78 -11.15 8.00
CA ARG A 107 9.13 -11.84 9.24
C ARG A 107 8.24 -13.09 9.35
N ASP A 108 8.89 -14.24 9.53
CA ASP A 108 8.19 -15.53 9.68
C ASP A 108 7.21 -15.82 8.54
N GLY A 109 7.61 -15.49 7.31
CA GLY A 109 6.81 -15.74 6.10
C GLY A 109 5.64 -14.80 5.91
N LYS A 110 5.60 -13.67 6.63
CA LYS A 110 4.54 -12.66 6.53
C LYS A 110 5.12 -11.27 6.36
N ILE A 111 4.30 -10.37 5.83
CA ILE A 111 4.66 -8.96 5.68
C ILE A 111 4.62 -8.30 7.06
N ALA A 112 5.76 -7.77 7.51
CA ALA A 112 5.89 -7.17 8.83
C ALA A 112 5.98 -5.65 8.79
N GLU A 113 6.51 -5.09 7.71
CA GLU A 113 6.67 -3.64 7.60
C GLU A 113 6.63 -3.20 6.14
N VAL A 114 6.02 -2.04 5.89
CA VAL A 114 5.84 -1.49 4.55
C VAL A 114 6.19 0.00 4.57
N TRP A 115 7.06 0.42 3.65
CA TRP A 115 7.36 1.83 3.39
C TRP A 115 6.79 2.24 2.04
N ASN A 116 6.12 3.38 2.00
CA ASN A 116 5.55 3.97 0.80
C ASN A 116 6.49 5.06 0.27
N HIS A 117 6.96 4.94 -0.97
CA HIS A 117 7.88 5.88 -1.60
C HIS A 117 7.29 6.37 -2.93
N PRO A 118 6.55 7.49 -2.94
CA PRO A 118 6.03 8.05 -4.20
C PRO A 118 7.16 8.63 -5.04
N ALA A 119 6.98 8.59 -6.36
CA ALA A 119 7.93 9.19 -7.29
C ALA A 119 7.95 10.72 -7.15
N ASP A 120 6.79 11.33 -6.85
CA ASP A 120 6.68 12.78 -6.67
C ASP A 120 5.84 13.09 -5.42
N GLN A 121 6.54 13.34 -4.32
CA GLN A 121 5.88 13.66 -3.05
C GLN A 121 5.13 14.99 -3.10
N TYR A 122 5.61 15.94 -3.89
CA TYR A 122 4.93 17.24 -4.05
C TYR A 122 3.55 17.06 -4.70
N ALA A 123 3.45 16.21 -5.70
CA ALA A 123 2.18 15.90 -6.35
C ALA A 123 1.20 15.24 -5.38
N ILE A 124 1.68 14.32 -4.56
CA ILE A 124 0.87 13.67 -3.51
C ILE A 124 0.36 14.70 -2.51
N ASP A 125 1.24 15.56 -2.00
CA ASP A 125 0.88 16.58 -1.01
C ASP A 125 -0.12 17.59 -1.58
N GLU A 126 0.06 17.99 -2.84
CA GLU A 126 -0.87 18.88 -3.54
C GLU A 126 -2.25 18.25 -3.70
N PHE A 127 -2.30 16.98 -4.05
CA PHE A 127 -3.56 16.26 -4.20
C PHE A 127 -4.36 16.24 -2.89
N TRP A 128 -3.66 16.05 -1.76
CA TRP A 128 -4.28 15.94 -0.45
C TRP A 128 -4.49 17.28 0.25
N SER A 129 -4.02 18.37 -0.32
CA SER A 129 -4.14 19.70 0.24
C SER A 129 -5.58 20.26 0.23
#